data_aa7a051469b4b81506f6888c87953952
#
_entry.id   aa7a051469b4b81506f6888c87953952
#
_cell.length_a   1.000
_cell.length_b   1.000
_cell.length_c   1.000
_cell.angle_alpha   90.00
_cell.angle_beta   90.00
_cell.angle_gamma   90.00
#
_symmetry.space_group_name_H-M   'P 1'
#
loop_
_entity.id
_entity.type
_entity.pdbx_description
1 polymer ?
#
loop_
_entity_poly.entity_id
_entity_poly.type
_entity_poly.pdbx_seq_one_letter_code
_entity_poly.pdbx_strand_id
1 'polypeptide(L)'
;MDIWSKEKRSEVMAKIRGRDTKPEIIVRRYLYARGYRFRKNVKGLPGTPDIVMRKYRVAIFIHGCFWHGHETDGRIPATNREFWEAKINRNKERDRRDKERLLAMGWSVITIWECQLKLAVRQRTLAGLEYYLNHNFLRIQRMKPSPKPYNMPDMEPEESLLAAEPQTWYDMSAGTVDEGHRTVGGDDIAGCLPE
;
A
#
# COMPACT_ATOMS: atom_id res chain seq x y z
N MET A 1 26.65 29.95 11.01
CA MET A 1 27.58 30.02 9.88
C MET A 1 27.08 29.05 8.83
N ASP A 2 26.93 29.45 7.59
CA ASP A 2 26.44 28.62 6.50
C ASP A 2 27.57 27.67 6.07
N ILE A 3 27.36 26.37 6.19
CA ILE A 3 28.40 25.33 5.96
C ILE A 3 28.71 25.16 4.46
N TRP A 4 27.82 25.63 3.57
CA TRP A 4 27.93 25.42 2.13
C TRP A 4 28.02 26.74 1.35
N SER A 5 28.84 26.76 0.29
CA SER A 5 28.86 27.86 -0.67
C SER A 5 27.51 27.96 -1.41
N LYS A 6 27.25 29.14 -2.01
CA LYS A 6 26.02 29.41 -2.78
C LYS A 6 25.86 28.42 -3.95
N GLU A 7 26.95 28.09 -4.62
CA GLU A 7 27.00 27.15 -5.75
C GLU A 7 26.66 25.74 -5.28
N LYS A 8 27.30 25.28 -4.19
CA LYS A 8 27.05 23.95 -3.62
C LYS A 8 25.60 23.79 -3.15
N ARG A 9 25.04 24.84 -2.58
CA ARG A 9 23.63 24.85 -2.17
C ARG A 9 22.70 24.74 -3.35
N SER A 10 22.97 25.51 -4.43
CA SER A 10 22.20 25.45 -5.68
C SER A 10 22.24 24.04 -6.30
N GLU A 11 23.41 23.42 -6.34
CA GLU A 11 23.59 22.05 -6.83
C GLU A 11 22.78 21.02 -6.01
N VAL A 12 22.82 21.11 -4.68
CA VAL A 12 22.05 20.22 -3.79
C VAL A 12 20.56 20.42 -3.98
N MET A 13 20.10 21.68 -4.07
CA MET A 13 18.68 22.00 -4.27
C MET A 13 18.18 21.49 -5.64
N ALA A 14 18.97 21.55 -6.68
CA ALA A 14 18.64 21.03 -8.01
C ALA A 14 18.47 19.49 -8.01
N LYS A 15 19.16 18.79 -7.11
CA LYS A 15 19.07 17.33 -6.96
C LYS A 15 17.86 16.86 -6.14
N ILE A 16 17.14 17.76 -5.46
CA ILE A 16 15.97 17.41 -4.67
C ILE A 16 14.83 17.07 -5.61
N ARG A 17 14.42 15.81 -5.57
CA ARG A 17 13.28 15.32 -6.37
C ARG A 17 11.96 15.65 -5.68
N GLY A 18 11.00 16.16 -6.45
CA GLY A 18 9.64 16.40 -5.98
C GLY A 18 8.73 15.16 -6.05
N ARG A 19 9.27 13.99 -6.44
CA ARG A 19 8.51 12.74 -6.58
C ARG A 19 9.43 11.54 -6.39
N ASP A 20 8.82 10.42 -6.03
CA ASP A 20 9.52 9.15 -5.79
C ASP A 20 10.66 9.33 -4.76
N THR A 21 10.37 10.09 -3.73
CA THR A 21 11.28 10.32 -2.59
C THR A 21 11.44 9.05 -1.77
N LYS A 22 12.54 8.94 -1.01
CA LYS A 22 12.76 7.78 -0.12
C LYS A 22 11.59 7.50 0.82
N PRO A 23 10.99 8.51 1.51
CA PRO A 23 9.81 8.32 2.34
C PRO A 23 8.61 7.74 1.57
N GLU A 24 8.31 8.25 0.38
CA GLU A 24 7.23 7.74 -0.45
C GLU A 24 7.45 6.26 -0.86
N ILE A 25 8.67 5.91 -1.25
CA ILE A 25 9.01 4.54 -1.63
C ILE A 25 8.85 3.58 -0.45
N ILE A 26 9.22 3.99 0.77
CA ILE A 26 9.05 3.17 1.99
C ILE A 26 7.58 2.84 2.21
N VAL A 27 6.69 3.84 2.19
CA VAL A 27 5.25 3.65 2.40
C VAL A 27 4.65 2.80 1.29
N ARG A 28 4.99 3.08 0.03
CA ARG A 28 4.48 2.31 -1.13
C ARG A 28 4.88 0.84 -1.08
N ARG A 29 6.16 0.54 -0.77
CA ARG A 29 6.64 -0.85 -0.62
C ARG A 29 5.91 -1.58 0.49
N TYR A 30 5.73 -0.93 1.63
CA TYR A 30 5.01 -1.50 2.74
C TYR A 30 3.57 -1.86 2.38
N LEU A 31 2.83 -0.92 1.80
CA LEU A 31 1.44 -1.13 1.39
C LEU A 31 1.33 -2.22 0.31
N TYR A 32 2.21 -2.19 -0.69
CA TYR A 32 2.21 -3.18 -1.76
C TYR A 32 2.46 -4.60 -1.25
N ALA A 33 3.44 -4.76 -0.36
CA ALA A 33 3.78 -6.06 0.26
C ALA A 33 2.63 -6.66 1.07
N ARG A 34 1.69 -5.81 1.57
CA ARG A 34 0.48 -6.24 2.29
C ARG A 34 -0.76 -6.38 1.38
N GLY A 35 -0.57 -6.37 0.07
CA GLY A 35 -1.65 -6.57 -0.88
C GLY A 35 -2.52 -5.36 -1.16
N TYR A 36 -2.19 -4.18 -0.60
CA TYR A 36 -2.91 -2.95 -0.95
C TYR A 36 -2.61 -2.50 -2.38
N ARG A 37 -3.64 -2.05 -3.08
CA ARG A 37 -3.53 -1.48 -4.42
C ARG A 37 -3.86 0.00 -4.39
N PHE A 38 -3.04 0.82 -5.02
CA PHE A 38 -3.15 2.26 -5.00
C PHE A 38 -2.69 2.89 -6.32
N ARG A 39 -3.05 4.14 -6.52
CA ARG A 39 -2.50 4.99 -7.59
C ARG A 39 -1.59 6.04 -6.97
N LYS A 40 -0.49 6.36 -7.64
CA LYS A 40 0.47 7.37 -7.21
C LYS A 40 0.26 8.70 -7.94
N ASN A 41 0.50 9.82 -7.26
CA ASN A 41 0.56 11.17 -7.82
C ASN A 41 -0.65 11.51 -8.71
N VAL A 42 -1.87 11.35 -8.17
CA VAL A 42 -3.11 11.53 -8.94
C VAL A 42 -3.41 13.02 -9.12
N LYS A 43 -3.12 13.57 -10.31
CA LYS A 43 -3.30 14.98 -10.65
C LYS A 43 -4.76 15.46 -10.62
N GLY A 44 -5.73 14.57 -10.78
CA GLY A 44 -7.17 14.91 -10.77
C GLY A 44 -7.74 15.14 -9.37
N LEU A 45 -6.93 15.06 -8.32
CA LEU A 45 -7.33 15.34 -6.95
C LEU A 45 -6.58 16.57 -6.40
N PRO A 46 -7.22 17.38 -5.55
CA PRO A 46 -6.57 18.51 -4.88
C PRO A 46 -5.25 18.10 -4.21
N GLY A 47 -4.21 18.91 -4.37
CA GLY A 47 -2.89 18.68 -3.80
C GLY A 47 -2.09 17.54 -4.42
N THR A 48 -2.63 16.82 -5.41
CA THR A 48 -1.96 15.69 -6.06
C THR A 48 -1.39 14.68 -5.04
N PRO A 49 -2.25 13.94 -4.31
CA PRO A 49 -1.80 13.03 -3.25
C PRO A 49 -0.79 12.00 -3.75
N ASP A 50 0.22 11.68 -2.92
CA ASP A 50 1.29 10.73 -3.26
C ASP A 50 0.77 9.31 -3.43
N ILE A 51 -0.28 8.95 -2.68
CA ILE A 51 -0.92 7.64 -2.72
C ILE A 51 -2.44 7.83 -2.62
N VAL A 52 -3.18 7.25 -3.55
CA VAL A 52 -4.64 7.29 -3.58
C VAL A 52 -5.21 5.88 -3.62
N MET A 53 -6.04 5.56 -2.64
CA MET A 53 -6.67 4.26 -2.47
C MET A 53 -8.19 4.40 -2.62
N ARG A 54 -8.70 4.26 -3.86
CA ARG A 54 -10.13 4.47 -4.18
C ARG A 54 -11.06 3.54 -3.39
N LYS A 55 -10.68 2.26 -3.25
CA LYS A 55 -11.45 1.27 -2.49
C LYS A 55 -11.66 1.69 -1.03
N TYR A 56 -10.68 2.37 -0.46
CA TYR A 56 -10.66 2.84 0.93
C TYR A 56 -11.12 4.29 1.08
N ARG A 57 -11.33 5.01 -0.03
CA ARG A 57 -11.59 6.47 -0.04
C ARG A 57 -10.55 7.24 0.76
N VAL A 58 -9.29 6.86 0.63
CA VAL A 58 -8.15 7.46 1.35
C VAL A 58 -7.16 8.09 0.38
N ALA A 59 -6.78 9.32 0.69
CA ALA A 59 -5.69 10.05 0.06
C ALA A 59 -4.56 10.23 1.09
N ILE A 60 -3.33 9.87 0.74
CA ILE A 60 -2.17 9.93 1.64
C ILE A 60 -1.18 10.92 1.04
N PHE A 61 -0.74 11.86 1.88
CA PHE A 61 0.36 12.78 1.62
C PHE A 61 1.57 12.39 2.46
N ILE A 62 2.75 12.47 1.88
CA ILE A 62 4.01 12.17 2.56
C ILE A 62 4.84 13.44 2.55
N HIS A 63 4.79 14.16 3.67
CA HIS A 63 5.35 15.49 3.79
C HIS A 63 6.78 15.46 4.30
N GLY A 64 7.69 16.11 3.57
CA GLY A 64 9.02 16.45 4.08
C GLY A 64 8.92 17.51 5.19
N CYS A 65 9.54 17.27 6.34
CA CYS A 65 9.41 18.12 7.52
C CYS A 65 9.76 19.59 7.27
N PHE A 66 10.82 19.84 6.51
CA PHE A 66 11.23 21.20 6.15
C PHE A 66 10.21 21.88 5.22
N TRP A 67 9.82 21.22 4.14
CA TRP A 67 9.03 21.85 3.07
C TRP A 67 7.60 22.18 3.45
N HIS A 68 7.04 21.42 4.38
CA HIS A 68 5.66 21.57 4.87
C HIS A 68 5.60 22.15 6.29
N GLY A 69 6.77 22.59 6.83
CA GLY A 69 6.86 23.29 8.10
C GLY A 69 6.36 22.46 9.28
N HIS A 70 6.88 21.24 9.43
CA HIS A 70 6.57 20.39 10.57
C HIS A 70 7.01 21.04 11.89
N GLU A 71 6.14 21.09 12.86
CA GLU A 71 6.38 21.86 14.10
C GLU A 71 7.59 21.35 14.89
N THR A 72 7.80 20.04 14.91
CA THR A 72 8.87 19.43 15.70
C THR A 72 10.21 19.35 14.98
N ASP A 73 10.20 19.04 13.66
CA ASP A 73 11.41 18.74 12.88
C ASP A 73 11.66 19.72 11.72
N GLY A 74 10.77 20.69 11.49
CA GLY A 74 10.84 21.67 10.39
C GLY A 74 11.69 22.90 10.75
N ARG A 75 13.02 22.74 10.86
CA ARG A 75 13.92 23.85 11.20
C ARG A 75 14.14 24.79 10.01
N ILE A 76 13.82 26.07 10.20
CA ILE A 76 14.05 27.11 9.20
C ILE A 76 15.51 27.56 9.29
N PRO A 77 16.26 27.64 8.17
CA PRO A 77 17.62 28.17 8.15
C PRO A 77 17.67 29.63 8.61
N ALA A 78 18.74 29.99 9.30
CA ALA A 78 18.95 31.39 9.71
C ALA A 78 19.18 32.32 8.50
N THR A 79 19.80 31.79 7.43
CA THR A 79 20.03 32.52 6.17
C THR A 79 18.76 32.64 5.36
N ASN A 80 18.38 33.84 4.92
CA ASN A 80 17.15 34.14 4.17
C ASN A 80 15.87 33.67 4.90
N ARG A 81 15.84 33.89 6.20
CA ARG A 81 14.76 33.39 7.07
C ARG A 81 13.37 33.84 6.58
N GLU A 82 13.20 35.11 6.30
CA GLU A 82 11.95 35.70 5.82
C GLU A 82 11.45 35.03 4.54
N PHE A 83 12.35 34.76 3.58
CA PHE A 83 12.01 34.05 2.35
C PHE A 83 11.49 32.64 2.65
N TRP A 84 12.17 31.90 3.53
CA TRP A 84 11.77 30.54 3.88
C TRP A 84 10.47 30.50 4.67
N GLU A 85 10.28 31.42 5.63
CA GLU A 85 9.03 31.55 6.37
C GLU A 85 7.85 31.83 5.45
N ALA A 86 7.99 32.81 4.54
CA ALA A 86 6.95 33.12 3.56
C ALA A 86 6.65 31.93 2.63
N LYS A 87 7.67 31.19 2.20
CA LYS A 87 7.50 30.01 1.34
C LYS A 87 6.82 28.86 2.06
N ILE A 88 7.24 28.56 3.29
CA ILE A 88 6.66 27.48 4.11
C ILE A 88 5.21 27.80 4.46
N ASN A 89 4.91 29.05 4.83
CA ASN A 89 3.54 29.48 5.12
C ASN A 89 2.62 29.33 3.91
N ARG A 90 3.08 29.69 2.72
CA ARG A 90 2.32 29.44 1.47
C ARG A 90 2.08 27.96 1.22
N ASN A 91 3.07 27.11 1.52
CA ASN A 91 2.89 25.66 1.39
C ASN A 91 1.85 25.14 2.40
N LYS A 92 1.96 25.53 3.68
CA LYS A 92 0.97 25.16 4.72
C LYS A 92 -0.45 25.55 4.35
N GLU A 93 -0.64 26.78 3.85
CA GLU A 93 -1.95 27.27 3.46
C GLU A 93 -2.52 26.48 2.26
N ARG A 94 -1.68 26.19 1.27
CA ARG A 94 -2.08 25.34 0.16
C ARG A 94 -2.46 23.93 0.64
N ASP A 95 -1.63 23.31 1.49
CA ASP A 95 -1.86 21.97 2.01
C ASP A 95 -3.16 21.90 2.83
N ARG A 96 -3.44 22.94 3.64
CA ARG A 96 -4.69 23.08 4.39
C ARG A 96 -5.91 23.11 3.46
N ARG A 97 -5.88 24.00 2.46
CA ARG A 97 -6.96 24.16 1.48
C ARG A 97 -7.20 22.88 0.66
N ASP A 98 -6.13 22.22 0.23
CA ASP A 98 -6.25 21.00 -0.54
C ASP A 98 -6.80 19.84 0.30
N LYS A 99 -6.43 19.76 1.59
CA LYS A 99 -7.00 18.82 2.55
C LYS A 99 -8.50 19.07 2.76
N GLU A 100 -8.92 20.31 2.95
CA GLU A 100 -10.33 20.70 3.12
C GLU A 100 -11.15 20.30 1.88
N ARG A 101 -10.65 20.56 0.68
CA ARG A 101 -11.29 20.15 -0.57
C ARG A 101 -11.46 18.65 -0.69
N LEU A 102 -10.42 17.88 -0.34
CA LEU A 102 -10.51 16.42 -0.34
C LEU A 102 -11.53 15.91 0.66
N LEU A 103 -11.57 16.47 1.86
CA LEU A 103 -12.57 16.11 2.88
C LEU A 103 -13.99 16.41 2.39
N ALA A 104 -14.23 17.58 1.77
CA ALA A 104 -15.51 17.94 1.18
C ALA A 104 -15.93 16.98 0.03
N MET A 105 -14.95 16.42 -0.69
CA MET A 105 -15.19 15.39 -1.71
C MET A 105 -15.43 13.99 -1.09
N GLY A 106 -15.47 13.85 0.24
CA GLY A 106 -15.68 12.59 0.95
C GLY A 106 -14.45 11.68 0.98
N TRP A 107 -13.25 12.23 0.83
CA TRP A 107 -12.01 11.50 1.01
C TRP A 107 -11.55 11.60 2.47
N SER A 108 -11.01 10.52 3.01
CA SER A 108 -10.22 10.56 4.23
C SER A 108 -8.78 10.93 3.88
N VAL A 109 -8.23 11.90 4.57
CA VAL A 109 -6.88 12.41 4.28
C VAL A 109 -5.92 12.03 5.40
N ILE A 110 -4.82 11.39 5.06
CA ILE A 110 -3.73 11.01 5.96
C ILE A 110 -2.49 11.78 5.55
N THR A 111 -1.84 12.40 6.52
CA THR A 111 -0.52 13.01 6.34
C THR A 111 0.50 12.22 7.15
N ILE A 112 1.56 11.77 6.48
CA ILE A 112 2.69 11.07 7.10
C ILE A 112 3.91 11.96 6.94
N TRP A 113 4.60 12.26 8.06
CA TRP A 113 5.79 13.09 8.06
C TRP A 113 7.05 12.24 7.84
N GLU A 114 8.03 12.81 7.15
CA GLU A 114 9.31 12.17 6.90
C GLU A 114 9.98 11.65 8.18
N CYS A 115 9.93 12.41 9.27
CA CYS A 115 10.50 12.02 10.57
C CYS A 115 9.85 10.75 11.13
N GLN A 116 8.56 10.52 10.87
CA GLN A 116 7.83 9.33 11.28
C GLN A 116 8.25 8.07 10.52
N LEU A 117 9.04 8.22 9.45
CA LEU A 117 9.56 7.12 8.66
C LEU A 117 11.04 6.81 8.94
N LYS A 118 11.65 7.48 9.93
CA LYS A 118 12.98 7.13 10.48
C LYS A 118 12.94 5.71 11.07
N LEU A 119 14.05 4.99 11.02
CA LEU A 119 14.15 3.57 11.40
C LEU A 119 13.50 3.27 12.76
N ALA A 120 13.74 4.10 13.77
CA ALA A 120 13.26 3.88 15.14
C ALA A 120 11.74 3.88 15.28
N VAL A 121 11.00 4.64 14.46
CA VAL A 121 9.55 4.84 14.61
C VAL A 121 8.73 4.33 13.43
N ARG A 122 9.40 4.01 12.33
CA ARG A 122 8.78 3.61 11.05
C ARG A 122 7.77 2.49 11.22
N GLN A 123 8.15 1.43 11.93
CA GLN A 123 7.28 0.25 12.08
C GLN A 123 5.96 0.60 12.75
N ARG A 124 6.01 1.42 13.80
CA ARG A 124 4.81 1.92 14.50
C ARG A 124 3.93 2.77 13.57
N THR A 125 4.53 3.67 12.81
CA THR A 125 3.81 4.54 11.85
C THR A 125 3.12 3.72 10.77
N LEU A 126 3.81 2.75 10.19
CA LEU A 126 3.28 1.91 9.11
C LEU A 126 2.18 0.95 9.62
N ALA A 127 2.35 0.39 10.81
CA ALA A 127 1.30 -0.43 11.44
C ALA A 127 0.05 0.41 11.76
N GLY A 128 0.23 1.64 12.25
CA GLY A 128 -0.87 2.58 12.47
C GLY A 128 -1.61 2.95 11.20
N LEU A 129 -0.88 3.14 10.10
CA LEU A 129 -1.47 3.36 8.78
C LEU A 129 -2.34 2.18 8.34
N GLU A 130 -1.83 0.96 8.47
CA GLU A 130 -2.57 -0.26 8.12
C GLU A 130 -3.84 -0.43 8.95
N TYR A 131 -3.72 -0.23 10.27
CA TYR A 131 -4.88 -0.23 11.16
C TYR A 131 -5.95 0.78 10.72
N TYR A 132 -5.55 2.01 10.43
CA TYR A 132 -6.45 3.05 9.96
C TYR A 132 -7.14 2.67 8.64
N LEU A 133 -6.40 2.14 7.67
CA LEU A 133 -6.96 1.71 6.38
C LEU A 133 -8.03 0.63 6.56
N ASN A 134 -7.76 -0.38 7.36
CA ASN A 134 -8.70 -1.46 7.63
C ASN A 134 -9.95 -0.94 8.34
N HIS A 135 -9.78 -0.09 9.36
CA HIS A 135 -10.89 0.52 10.07
C HIS A 135 -11.76 1.41 9.17
N ASN A 136 -11.13 2.25 8.36
CA ASN A 136 -11.85 3.12 7.42
C ASN A 136 -12.61 2.32 6.35
N PHE A 137 -12.04 1.22 5.88
CA PHE A 137 -12.71 0.32 4.96
C PHE A 137 -13.97 -0.30 5.57
N LEU A 138 -13.89 -0.82 6.78
CA LEU A 138 -15.04 -1.38 7.50
C LEU A 138 -16.12 -0.32 7.72
N ARG A 139 -15.75 0.91 8.08
CA ARG A 139 -16.67 2.03 8.22
C ARG A 139 -17.42 2.31 6.92
N ILE A 140 -16.73 2.37 5.79
CA ILE A 140 -17.33 2.61 4.48
C ILE A 140 -18.27 1.46 4.09
N GLN A 141 -17.90 0.22 4.36
CA GLN A 141 -18.77 -0.93 4.06
C GLN A 141 -20.07 -0.90 4.87
N ARG A 142 -20.02 -0.50 6.14
CA ARG A 142 -21.22 -0.34 6.99
C ARG A 142 -22.15 0.77 6.50
N MET A 143 -21.63 1.78 5.84
CA MET A 143 -22.42 2.90 5.29
C MET A 143 -23.04 2.59 3.93
N LYS A 144 -22.67 1.51 3.27
CA LYS A 144 -23.29 1.07 2.04
C LYS A 144 -24.63 0.40 2.35
N PRO A 145 -25.67 0.64 1.54
CA PRO A 145 -26.90 -0.12 1.66
C PRO A 145 -26.59 -1.60 1.46
N SER A 146 -27.29 -2.46 2.18
CA SER A 146 -27.21 -3.92 2.00
C SER A 146 -27.43 -4.24 0.52
N PRO A 147 -26.66 -5.12 -0.09
CA PRO A 147 -26.98 -5.60 -1.42
C PRO A 147 -28.39 -6.18 -1.39
N LYS A 148 -29.22 -5.87 -2.40
CA LYS A 148 -30.53 -6.51 -2.54
C LYS A 148 -30.31 -8.03 -2.52
N PRO A 149 -31.17 -8.77 -1.80
CA PRO A 149 -31.06 -10.23 -1.84
C PRO A 149 -31.17 -10.68 -3.29
N TYR A 150 -30.21 -11.48 -3.71
CA TYR A 150 -30.27 -12.12 -5.02
C TYR A 150 -31.28 -13.25 -4.93
N ASN A 151 -32.45 -13.05 -5.51
CA ASN A 151 -33.37 -14.15 -5.73
C ASN A 151 -32.84 -14.97 -6.88
N MET A 152 -32.42 -16.19 -6.59
CA MET A 152 -32.14 -17.15 -7.67
C MET A 152 -33.43 -17.25 -8.51
N PRO A 153 -33.34 -17.08 -9.84
CA PRO A 153 -34.49 -17.42 -10.67
C PRO A 153 -34.85 -18.87 -10.38
N ASP A 154 -36.16 -19.13 -10.22
CA ASP A 154 -36.67 -20.48 -10.15
C ASP A 154 -36.23 -21.20 -11.42
N MET A 155 -35.14 -21.95 -11.34
CA MET A 155 -34.74 -22.85 -12.40
C MET A 155 -35.74 -23.99 -12.35
N GLU A 156 -36.68 -24.01 -13.29
CA GLU A 156 -37.44 -25.21 -13.54
C GLU A 156 -36.41 -26.34 -13.79
N PRO A 157 -36.53 -27.47 -13.12
CA PRO A 157 -35.63 -28.57 -13.35
C PRO A 157 -35.76 -28.96 -14.84
N GLU A 158 -34.71 -28.72 -15.63
CA GLU A 158 -34.65 -29.25 -16.97
C GLU A 158 -34.69 -30.78 -16.82
N GLU A 159 -35.84 -31.39 -17.14
CA GLU A 159 -36.05 -32.85 -17.15
C GLU A 159 -35.01 -33.60 -18.01
N SER A 160 -34.27 -32.87 -18.88
CA SER A 160 -33.23 -33.43 -19.74
C SER A 160 -31.92 -33.77 -19.03
N LEU A 161 -31.65 -33.20 -17.82
CA LEU A 161 -30.39 -33.46 -17.09
C LEU A 161 -30.45 -34.71 -16.22
N LEU A 162 -31.64 -35.29 -15.98
CA LEU A 162 -31.80 -36.53 -15.21
C LEU A 162 -31.64 -37.79 -16.02
N ALA A 163 -31.52 -37.72 -17.37
CA ALA A 163 -31.36 -38.86 -18.23
C ALA A 163 -29.90 -39.23 -18.60
N ALA A 164 -28.93 -38.47 -18.10
CA ALA A 164 -27.54 -38.86 -18.20
C ALA A 164 -27.21 -39.77 -17.00
N GLU A 165 -27.34 -41.07 -17.18
CA GLU A 165 -26.76 -42.03 -16.24
C GLU A 165 -25.30 -41.63 -15.95
N PRO A 166 -24.85 -41.62 -14.68
CA PRO A 166 -23.46 -41.37 -14.38
C PRO A 166 -22.64 -42.51 -15.01
N GLN A 167 -21.98 -42.21 -16.13
CA GLN A 167 -20.96 -43.11 -16.63
C GLN A 167 -19.91 -43.23 -15.53
N THR A 168 -19.84 -44.41 -15.00
CA THR A 168 -18.98 -44.85 -13.92
C THR A 168 -17.53 -44.47 -14.21
N TRP A 169 -17.03 -43.50 -13.46
CA TRP A 169 -15.60 -43.14 -13.43
C TRP A 169 -14.75 -44.15 -12.63
N TYR A 170 -15.29 -45.36 -12.39
CA TYR A 170 -14.66 -46.37 -11.53
C TYR A 170 -14.18 -47.63 -12.28
N ASP A 171 -13.97 -47.59 -13.61
CA ASP A 171 -13.48 -48.75 -14.32
C ASP A 171 -12.15 -48.54 -15.04
N MET A 172 -11.19 -48.03 -14.28
CA MET A 172 -9.78 -48.03 -14.69
C MET A 172 -8.85 -48.51 -13.56
N SER A 173 -9.24 -49.57 -12.85
CA SER A 173 -8.34 -50.28 -11.94
C SER A 173 -8.49 -51.81 -12.04
N ALA A 174 -8.44 -52.35 -13.29
CA ALA A 174 -8.21 -53.77 -13.53
C ALA A 174 -7.14 -53.89 -14.61
N GLY A 175 -5.91 -53.51 -14.27
CA GLY A 175 -4.68 -53.74 -15.02
C GLY A 175 -3.79 -54.65 -14.20
N THR A 176 -3.86 -55.90 -14.51
CA THR A 176 -2.98 -57.04 -14.24
C THR A 176 -1.64 -56.70 -13.59
N VAL A 177 -1.44 -57.29 -12.41
CA VAL A 177 -0.13 -57.43 -11.75
C VAL A 177 0.61 -58.55 -12.50
N ASP A 178 1.68 -58.18 -13.19
CA ASP A 178 2.66 -59.16 -13.66
C ASP A 178 3.78 -59.24 -12.60
N GLU A 179 3.86 -60.41 -11.99
CA GLU A 179 4.93 -60.78 -11.05
C GLU A 179 6.24 -60.99 -11.81
N GLY A 180 7.18 -60.09 -11.65
CA GLY A 180 8.54 -60.17 -12.16
C GLY A 180 9.55 -59.99 -11.03
N HIS A 181 9.85 -61.12 -10.37
CA HIS A 181 10.95 -61.37 -9.45
C HIS A 181 12.28 -60.82 -9.98
N ARG A 182 12.97 -59.95 -9.20
CA ARG A 182 14.45 -59.98 -9.09
C ARG A 182 14.93 -59.27 -7.84
N THR A 183 15.54 -60.06 -7.04
CA THR A 183 16.40 -59.79 -5.88
C THR A 183 17.68 -59.03 -6.23
N VAL A 184 18.27 -58.47 -5.19
CA VAL A 184 19.70 -58.29 -4.86
C VAL A 184 20.20 -56.86 -4.66
N GLY A 185 20.75 -56.65 -3.46
CA GLY A 185 21.88 -55.80 -3.07
C GLY A 185 21.46 -54.39 -2.60
N GLY A 186 21.55 -53.98 -1.41
CA GLY A 186 22.64 -54.11 -0.44
C GLY A 186 23.49 -52.86 -0.48
N ASP A 187 23.57 -52.27 0.66
CA ASP A 187 24.62 -51.37 1.19
C ASP A 187 24.25 -49.91 1.43
N ASP A 188 24.04 -49.66 2.70
CA ASP A 188 24.74 -48.72 3.59
C ASP A 188 25.33 -47.43 2.97
N ILE A 189 25.05 -46.30 3.53
CA ILE A 189 25.95 -45.55 4.39
C ILE A 189 25.27 -44.30 4.95
N ALA A 190 25.37 -44.20 6.22
CA ALA A 190 25.28 -43.11 7.16
C ALA A 190 25.86 -41.75 6.74
N GLY A 191 25.31 -40.70 7.33
CA GLY A 191 26.19 -39.69 7.87
C GLY A 191 25.99 -38.27 7.45
N CYS A 192 25.73 -37.49 8.45
CA CYS A 192 26.15 -36.12 8.71
C CYS A 192 25.16 -34.98 8.49
N LEU A 193 24.53 -34.60 9.59
CA LEU A 193 24.45 -33.21 10.01
C LEU A 193 25.84 -32.74 10.49
N PRO A 194 26.21 -31.47 10.34
CA PRO A 194 26.07 -30.55 11.46
C PRO A 194 25.73 -29.08 11.04
N GLU A 195 25.32 -28.45 12.07
CA GLU A 195 25.36 -27.08 12.60
C GLU A 195 24.71 -25.97 11.84
#